data_fecfd3c32c86aade97af3f746a5cd964
#
_entry.id   fecfd3c32c86aade97af3f746a5cd964
#
_cell.length_a   1.000
_cell.length_b   1.000
_cell.length_c   1.000
_cell.angle_alpha   90.00
_cell.angle_beta   90.00
_cell.angle_gamma   90.00
#
_symmetry.space_group_name_H-M   'P 1'
#
loop_
_entity.id
_entity.type
_entity.pdbx_description
1 polymer ?
#
loop_
_entity_poly.entity_id
_entity_poly.type
_entity_poly.pdbx_seq_one_letter_code
_entity_poly.pdbx_strand_id
1 'polypeptide(L)'
;MVEVVWSKQAIRNRNKIFAYWNQRNGSNTYSKKLRVLIQLAIAIIQYFPEIGKPTNIPNIRIKIIKHYFLIYQLKDKQIRILDFWDSRQNPIKIL
;
A
#
# COMPACT_ATOMS: atom_id res chain seq x y z
N MET A 1 -6.61 17.02 -8.20
CA MET A 1 -6.36 15.74 -7.53
C MET A 1 -4.87 15.46 -7.52
N VAL A 2 -4.35 14.96 -6.42
CA VAL A 2 -2.93 14.67 -6.30
C VAL A 2 -2.58 13.43 -7.13
N GLU A 3 -1.49 13.51 -7.88
CA GLU A 3 -1.01 12.37 -8.68
C GLU A 3 -0.48 11.27 -7.79
N VAL A 4 -0.73 10.02 -8.18
CA VAL A 4 -0.24 8.83 -7.47
C VAL A 4 0.74 8.08 -8.36
N VAL A 5 1.92 7.82 -7.82
CA VAL A 5 2.98 7.10 -8.55
C VAL A 5 3.41 5.90 -7.72
N TRP A 6 3.37 4.71 -8.32
CA TRP A 6 3.82 3.47 -7.69
C TRP A 6 5.29 3.23 -7.99
N SER A 7 6.07 2.90 -6.98
CA SER A 7 7.44 2.43 -7.19
C SER A 7 7.44 1.03 -7.79
N LYS A 8 8.54 0.67 -8.45
CA LYS A 8 8.70 -0.69 -8.99
C LYS A 8 8.64 -1.74 -7.89
N GLN A 9 9.23 -1.44 -6.73
CA GLN A 9 9.22 -2.34 -5.59
C GLN A 9 7.80 -2.56 -5.07
N ALA A 10 7.02 -1.50 -4.96
CA ALA A 10 5.63 -1.60 -4.48
C ALA A 10 4.78 -2.44 -5.44
N ILE A 11 4.94 -2.23 -6.74
CA ILE A 11 4.24 -3.02 -7.76
C ILE A 11 4.64 -4.50 -7.65
N ARG A 12 5.93 -4.78 -7.56
CA ARG A 12 6.45 -6.15 -7.43
C ARG A 12 5.88 -6.85 -6.20
N ASN A 13 5.92 -6.19 -5.06
CA ASN A 13 5.46 -6.77 -3.80
C ASN A 13 3.95 -6.97 -3.81
N ARG A 14 3.20 -6.01 -4.34
CA ARG A 14 1.75 -6.15 -4.51
C ARG A 14 1.41 -7.37 -5.38
N ASN A 15 2.11 -7.51 -6.51
CA ASN A 15 1.85 -8.60 -7.44
C ASN A 15 2.21 -9.97 -6.84
N LYS A 16 3.27 -10.04 -6.04
CA LYS A 16 3.62 -11.27 -5.31
C LYS A 16 2.53 -11.66 -4.33
N ILE A 17 1.94 -10.70 -3.65
CA ILE A 17 0.85 -10.93 -2.71
C ILE A 17 -0.39 -11.44 -3.44
N PHE A 18 -0.74 -10.83 -4.57
CA PHE A 18 -1.86 -11.31 -5.39
C PHE A 18 -1.62 -12.75 -5.88
N ALA A 19 -0.43 -13.03 -6.39
CA ALA A 19 -0.08 -14.38 -6.87
C ALA A 19 -0.15 -15.41 -5.75
N TYR A 20 0.33 -15.07 -4.56
CA TYR A 20 0.27 -15.95 -3.39
C TYR A 20 -1.18 -16.36 -3.09
N TRP A 21 -2.09 -15.39 -3.03
CA TRP A 21 -3.49 -15.69 -2.70
C TRP A 21 -4.20 -16.43 -3.82
N ASN A 22 -3.89 -16.12 -5.08
CA ASN A 22 -4.47 -16.83 -6.21
C ASN A 22 -4.09 -18.32 -6.17
N GLN A 23 -2.82 -18.59 -5.89
CA GLN A 23 -2.33 -19.97 -5.81
C GLN A 23 -2.91 -20.69 -4.61
N ARG A 24 -2.91 -20.06 -3.44
CA ARG A 24 -3.42 -20.66 -2.21
C ARG A 24 -4.91 -21.01 -2.31
N ASN A 25 -5.70 -20.12 -2.90
CA ASN A 25 -7.15 -20.26 -2.94
C ASN A 25 -7.65 -20.95 -4.21
N GLY A 26 -6.78 -21.20 -5.18
CA GLY A 26 -7.19 -21.76 -6.47
C GLY A 26 -8.09 -20.83 -7.27
N SER A 27 -8.11 -19.54 -6.95
CA SER A 27 -8.94 -18.55 -7.63
C SER A 27 -8.39 -17.16 -7.37
N ASN A 28 -8.86 -16.16 -8.12
CA ASN A 28 -8.45 -14.76 -7.97
C ASN A 28 -9.46 -13.93 -7.17
N THR A 29 -10.40 -14.57 -6.50
CA THR A 29 -11.46 -13.85 -5.78
C THR A 29 -10.90 -12.93 -4.70
N TYR A 30 -9.99 -13.44 -3.88
CA TYR A 30 -9.42 -12.64 -2.79
C TYR A 30 -8.52 -11.51 -3.30
N SER A 31 -7.70 -11.78 -4.31
CA SER A 31 -6.83 -10.75 -4.87
C SER A 31 -7.63 -9.63 -5.53
N LYS A 32 -8.78 -9.93 -6.13
CA LYS A 32 -9.68 -8.92 -6.66
C LYS A 32 -10.25 -8.04 -5.56
N LYS A 33 -10.68 -8.64 -4.44
CA LYS A 33 -11.15 -7.88 -3.28
C LYS A 33 -10.06 -6.98 -2.72
N LEU A 34 -8.85 -7.50 -2.59
CA LEU A 34 -7.73 -6.75 -2.09
C LEU A 34 -7.38 -5.58 -3.01
N ARG A 35 -7.45 -5.79 -4.32
CA ARG A 35 -7.24 -4.72 -5.30
C ARG A 35 -8.23 -3.57 -5.10
N VAL A 36 -9.50 -3.89 -4.89
CA VAL A 36 -10.52 -2.87 -4.64
C VAL A 36 -10.22 -2.10 -3.35
N LEU A 37 -9.82 -2.80 -2.29
CA LEU A 37 -9.46 -2.15 -1.03
C LEU A 37 -8.26 -1.22 -1.19
N ILE A 38 -7.27 -1.61 -1.98
CA ILE A 38 -6.11 -0.76 -2.28
C ILE A 38 -6.56 0.48 -3.03
N GLN A 39 -7.41 0.33 -4.04
CA GLN A 39 -7.91 1.47 -4.83
C GLN A 39 -8.70 2.45 -3.96
N LEU A 40 -9.54 1.93 -3.06
CA LEU A 40 -10.30 2.78 -2.14
C LEU A 40 -9.37 3.53 -1.17
N ALA A 41 -8.35 2.84 -0.65
CA ALA A 41 -7.38 3.46 0.24
C ALA A 41 -6.63 4.60 -0.46
N ILE A 42 -6.21 4.37 -1.71
CA ILE A 42 -5.52 5.39 -2.51
C ILE A 42 -6.43 6.59 -2.77
N ALA A 43 -7.70 6.35 -3.08
CA ALA A 43 -8.65 7.44 -3.29
C ALA A 43 -8.80 8.30 -2.03
N ILE A 44 -8.86 7.68 -0.86
CA ILE A 44 -8.93 8.39 0.41
C ILE A 44 -7.64 9.22 0.64
N ILE A 45 -6.48 8.65 0.36
CA ILE A 45 -5.20 9.35 0.50
C ILE A 45 -5.13 10.55 -0.45
N GLN A 46 -5.70 10.44 -1.65
CA GLN A 46 -5.72 11.54 -2.61
C GLN A 46 -6.52 12.74 -2.09
N TYR A 47 -7.60 12.49 -1.33
CA TYR A 47 -8.39 13.56 -0.72
C TYR A 47 -7.80 14.05 0.60
N PHE A 48 -7.23 13.13 1.39
CA PHE A 48 -6.69 13.41 2.71
C PHE A 48 -5.28 12.82 2.81
N PRO A 49 -4.27 13.48 2.22
CA PRO A 49 -2.93 12.88 2.14
C PRO A 49 -2.29 12.58 3.50
N GLU A 50 -2.73 13.23 4.55
CA GLU A 50 -2.19 13.04 5.90
C GLU A 50 -2.96 12.02 6.73
N ILE A 51 -3.90 11.28 6.11
CA ILE A 51 -4.73 10.33 6.85
C ILE A 51 -3.95 9.12 7.36
N GLY A 52 -2.88 8.75 6.67
CA GLY A 52 -2.05 7.61 7.09
C GLY A 52 -1.33 7.89 8.40
N LYS A 53 -0.98 6.80 9.09
CA LYS A 53 -0.20 6.89 10.32
C LYS A 53 1.19 7.44 10.02
N PRO A 54 1.65 8.48 10.74
CA PRO A 54 3.02 8.96 10.54
C PRO A 54 4.05 7.94 11.00
N THR A 55 5.23 8.00 10.40
CA THR A 55 6.37 7.17 10.78
C THR A 55 7.47 8.03 11.38
N ASN A 56 8.60 7.41 11.74
CA ASN A 56 9.76 8.16 12.21
C ASN A 56 10.52 8.88 11.08
N ILE A 57 10.08 8.71 9.82
CA ILE A 57 10.65 9.40 8.67
C ILE A 57 9.67 10.49 8.23
N PRO A 58 10.11 11.76 8.14
CA PRO A 58 9.22 12.84 7.72
C PRO A 58 8.58 12.56 6.35
N ASN A 59 7.31 12.91 6.23
CA ASN A 59 6.51 12.80 4.99
C ASN A 59 6.26 11.36 4.53
N ILE A 60 6.65 10.35 5.30
CA ILE A 60 6.33 8.96 5.03
C ILE A 60 5.27 8.50 6.01
N ARG A 61 4.17 7.97 5.47
CA ARG A 61 3.02 7.51 6.23
C ARG A 61 2.63 6.11 5.81
N ILE A 62 1.83 5.46 6.66
CA ILE A 62 1.35 4.10 6.45
C ILE A 62 -0.16 4.09 6.49
N LYS A 63 -0.78 3.57 5.43
CA LYS A 63 -2.21 3.27 5.42
C LYS A 63 -2.38 1.77 5.59
N ILE A 64 -3.12 1.37 6.63
CA ILE A 64 -3.36 -0.05 6.93
C ILE A 64 -4.51 -0.56 6.08
N ILE A 65 -4.27 -1.66 5.36
CA ILE A 65 -5.26 -2.33 4.52
C ILE A 65 -5.23 -3.82 4.90
N LYS A 66 -6.19 -4.26 5.71
CA LYS A 66 -6.19 -5.63 6.25
C LYS A 66 -4.90 -5.91 7.02
N HIS A 67 -4.11 -6.88 6.59
CA HIS A 67 -2.82 -7.22 7.20
C HIS A 67 -1.63 -6.56 6.50
N TYR A 68 -1.90 -5.59 5.63
CA TYR A 68 -0.88 -4.98 4.79
C TYR A 68 -0.70 -3.52 5.13
N PHE A 69 0.53 -3.05 4.93
CA PHE A 69 0.87 -1.64 5.06
C PHE A 69 1.13 -1.08 3.68
N LEU A 70 0.33 -0.09 3.29
CA LEU A 70 0.60 0.72 2.12
C LEU A 70 1.45 1.89 2.57
N ILE A 71 2.74 1.85 2.24
CA ILE A 71 3.71 2.86 2.65
C ILE A 71 3.81 3.89 1.56
N TYR A 72 3.53 5.14 1.90
CA TYR A 72 3.54 6.21 0.91
C TYR A 72 4.27 7.45 1.41
N GLN A 73 4.71 8.25 0.47
CA GLN A 73 5.44 9.50 0.72
C GLN A 73 4.72 10.65 0.03
N LEU A 74 4.59 11.75 0.76
CA LEU A 74 4.10 13.00 0.19
C LEU A 74 5.31 13.83 -0.25
N LYS A 75 5.43 14.10 -1.55
CA LYS A 75 6.55 14.86 -2.08
C LYS A 75 6.14 15.55 -3.38
N ASP A 76 6.40 16.86 -3.48
CA ASP A 76 6.17 17.62 -4.70
C ASP A 76 4.76 17.48 -5.25
N LYS A 77 3.77 17.52 -4.37
CA LYS A 77 2.35 17.36 -4.72
C LYS A 77 2.05 16.00 -5.37
N GLN A 78 2.87 15.00 -5.08
CA GLN A 78 2.66 13.62 -5.49
C GLN A 78 2.51 12.73 -4.27
N ILE A 79 1.75 11.66 -4.45
CA ILE A 79 1.72 10.54 -3.51
C ILE A 79 2.53 9.43 -4.16
N ARG A 80 3.66 9.10 -3.54
CA ARG A 80 4.53 8.03 -4.02
C ARG A 80 4.29 6.79 -3.17
N ILE A 81 3.79 5.73 -3.79
CA ILE A 81 3.62 4.45 -3.10
C ILE A 81 4.98 3.77 -3.09
N LEU A 82 5.60 3.68 -1.93
CA LEU A 82 6.96 3.17 -1.78
C LEU A 82 6.99 1.66 -1.62
N ASP A 83 6.01 1.10 -0.95
CA ASP A 83 5.97 -0.33 -0.70
C ASP A 83 4.55 -0.78 -0.34
N PHE A 84 4.30 -2.07 -0.53
CA PHE A 84 3.10 -2.75 -0.06
C PHE A 84 3.59 -3.97 0.74
N TRP A 85 3.46 -3.91 2.05
CA TRP A 85 4.17 -4.76 3.00
C TRP A 85 3.20 -5.64 3.79
N ASP A 86 3.51 -6.93 3.93
CA ASP A 86 2.75 -7.81 4.81
C ASP A 86 3.22 -7.61 6.25
N SER A 87 2.34 -7.07 7.10
CA SER A 87 2.68 -6.73 8.47
C SER A 87 2.96 -7.96 9.36
N ARG A 88 2.61 -9.15 8.88
CA ARG A 88 2.83 -10.40 9.63
C ARG A 88 4.19 -11.01 9.37
N GLN A 89 4.94 -10.51 8.37
CA GLN A 89 6.27 -11.01 8.05
C GLN A 89 7.33 -10.30 8.92
N ASN A 90 8.34 -9.74 8.32
CA ASN A 90 9.38 -9.05 9.09
C ASN A 90 8.86 -7.73 9.65
N PRO A 91 9.23 -7.37 10.89
CA PRO A 91 8.87 -6.07 11.44
C PRO A 91 9.38 -4.94 10.56
N ILE A 92 8.54 -3.92 10.39
CA ILE A 92 8.96 -2.73 9.65
C ILE A 92 9.61 -1.74 10.62
N LYS A 93 10.78 -1.21 10.24
CA LYS A 93 11.60 -0.43 11.16
C LYS A 93 11.28 1.05 11.24
N ILE A 94 10.37 1.53 10.41
CA ILE A 94 10.02 2.96 10.36
C ILE A 94 8.78 3.32 11.18
N LEU A 95 8.26 2.36 11.92
CA LEU A 95 7.11 2.60 12.78
C LEU A 95 7.46 3.30 14.06
#